data_c2f679fdb7f647f3c3ec8e10503e2fc3
#
_entry.id   c2f679fdb7f647f3c3ec8e10503e2fc3
#
_cell.length_a   1.000
_cell.length_b   1.000
_cell.length_c   1.000
_cell.angle_alpha   90.00
_cell.angle_beta   90.00
_cell.angle_gamma   90.00
#
_symmetry.space_group_name_H-M   'P 1'
#
loop_
_entity.id
_entity.type
_entity.pdbx_description
1 polymer ?
#
loop_
_entity_poly.entity_id
_entity_poly.type
_entity_poly.pdbx_seq_one_letter_code
_entity_poly.pdbx_strand_id
1 'polypeptide(L)'
;MKEKIKLLKYLFFFSIFFLFLLYILPGELIEFNKEAVKNRTVFQGSIKHFYYFSYLTSLGLFVYLKEKNYLKIVFLLFLLSAFVEVIHLYVPGREFSYYDILANVLGYLFGFLLITLVKKYIKKD
;
A
#
# COMPACT_ATOMS: atom_id res chain seq x y z
N MET A 1 6.02 -10.97 23.45
CA MET A 1 5.11 -11.08 22.28
C MET A 1 4.19 -9.86 22.13
N LYS A 2 3.51 -9.41 23.19
CA LYS A 2 2.60 -8.23 23.17
C LYS A 2 3.31 -6.94 22.71
N GLU A 3 4.52 -6.66 23.20
CA GLU A 3 5.29 -5.48 22.82
C GLU A 3 5.69 -5.49 21.33
N LYS A 4 6.07 -6.64 20.78
CA LYS A 4 6.40 -6.77 19.35
C LYS A 4 5.18 -6.45 18.47
N ILE A 5 4.00 -6.93 18.85
CA ILE A 5 2.75 -6.64 18.13
C ILE A 5 2.42 -5.14 18.21
N LYS A 6 2.62 -4.52 19.37
CA LYS A 6 2.43 -3.08 19.55
C LYS A 6 3.35 -2.26 18.65
N LEU A 7 4.63 -2.63 18.58
CA LEU A 7 5.60 -1.99 17.68
C LEU A 7 5.19 -2.12 16.20
N LEU A 8 4.72 -3.31 15.79
CA LEU A 8 4.24 -3.53 14.42
C LEU A 8 2.98 -2.71 14.11
N LYS A 9 2.09 -2.47 15.09
CA LYS A 9 0.94 -1.56 14.91
C LYS A 9 1.41 -0.12 14.65
N TYR A 10 2.38 0.37 15.41
CA TYR A 10 2.95 1.69 15.15
C TYR A 10 3.60 1.77 13.77
N LEU A 11 4.36 0.75 13.38
CA LEU A 11 4.95 0.67 12.05
C LEU A 11 3.89 0.70 10.94
N PHE A 12 2.79 -0.01 11.13
CA PHE A 12 1.67 -0.01 10.18
C PHE A 12 1.04 1.37 10.01
N PHE A 13 0.70 2.04 11.11
CA PHE A 13 0.15 3.40 11.04
C PHE A 13 1.15 4.42 10.51
N PHE A 14 2.41 4.31 10.89
CA PHE A 14 3.48 5.13 10.33
C PHE A 14 3.63 4.94 8.82
N SER A 15 3.54 3.69 8.33
CA SER A 15 3.59 3.40 6.90
C SER A 15 2.40 4.00 6.13
N ILE A 16 1.19 3.98 6.71
CA ILE A 16 0.02 4.65 6.12
C ILE A 16 0.23 6.16 6.08
N PHE A 17 0.70 6.76 7.17
CA PHE A 17 0.97 8.19 7.22
C PHE A 17 2.06 8.60 6.22
N PHE A 18 3.13 7.83 6.12
CA PHE A 18 4.20 8.06 5.16
C PHE A 18 3.73 7.92 3.71
N LEU A 19 2.91 6.92 3.42
CA LEU A 19 2.24 6.79 2.12
C LEU A 19 1.47 8.07 1.78
N PHE A 20 0.64 8.52 2.72
CA PHE A 20 -0.19 9.70 2.52
C PHE A 20 0.67 10.95 2.23
N LEU A 21 1.77 11.14 2.94
CA LEU A 21 2.73 12.21 2.66
C LEU A 21 3.29 12.10 1.24
N LEU A 22 3.75 10.91 0.84
CA LEU A 22 4.29 10.70 -0.51
C LEU A 22 3.28 11.01 -1.62
N TYR A 23 1.99 10.74 -1.39
CA TYR A 23 0.95 10.99 -2.37
C TYR A 23 0.48 12.45 -2.43
N ILE A 24 0.60 13.20 -1.33
CA ILE A 24 0.27 14.64 -1.28
C ILE A 24 1.42 15.50 -1.82
N LEU A 25 2.66 15.05 -1.69
CA LEU A 25 3.82 15.81 -2.17
C LEU A 25 3.78 15.98 -3.69
N PRO A 26 4.06 17.20 -4.20
CA PRO A 26 4.18 17.43 -5.63
C PRO A 26 5.17 16.46 -6.28
N GLY A 27 4.84 15.99 -7.49
CA GLY A 27 5.67 15.03 -8.22
C GLY A 27 7.11 15.49 -8.38
N GLU A 28 7.31 16.78 -8.61
CA GLU A 28 8.64 17.39 -8.78
C GLU A 28 9.56 17.27 -7.56
N LEU A 29 9.01 17.16 -6.36
CA LEU A 29 9.79 17.00 -5.12
C LEU A 29 10.23 15.57 -4.87
N ILE A 30 9.52 14.59 -5.42
CA ILE A 30 9.79 13.16 -5.20
C ILE A 30 10.69 12.60 -6.29
N GLU A 31 10.60 13.13 -7.51
CA GLU A 31 11.32 12.62 -8.66
C GLU A 31 12.55 13.50 -8.96
N PHE A 32 13.69 13.10 -8.39
CA PHE A 32 14.96 13.83 -8.53
C PHE A 32 15.52 13.84 -9.96
N ASN A 33 15.01 13.02 -10.86
CA ASN A 33 15.49 12.91 -12.22
C ASN A 33 14.35 13.02 -13.24
N LYS A 34 14.13 14.24 -13.74
CA LYS A 34 13.06 14.54 -14.72
C LYS A 34 13.23 13.77 -16.05
N GLU A 35 14.46 13.47 -16.48
CA GLU A 35 14.70 12.71 -17.71
C GLU A 35 14.33 11.23 -17.55
N ALA A 36 14.64 10.62 -16.40
CA ALA A 36 14.26 9.25 -16.12
C ALA A 36 12.74 9.08 -16.04
N VAL A 37 12.03 10.12 -15.58
CA VAL A 37 10.56 10.14 -15.52
C VAL A 37 9.94 10.18 -16.92
N LYS A 38 10.46 11.05 -17.79
CA LYS A 38 9.95 11.23 -19.16
C LYS A 38 10.08 9.96 -20.01
N ASN A 39 11.09 9.12 -19.73
CA ASN A 39 11.35 7.88 -20.45
C ASN A 39 10.75 6.63 -19.76
N ARG A 40 10.06 6.82 -18.65
CA ARG A 40 9.46 5.73 -17.89
C ARG A 40 8.21 5.18 -18.59
N THR A 41 8.14 3.86 -18.76
CA THR A 41 6.90 3.22 -19.20
C THR A 41 5.83 3.31 -18.13
N VAL A 42 4.55 3.28 -18.51
CA VAL A 42 3.43 3.26 -17.57
C VAL A 42 3.58 2.12 -16.54
N PHE A 43 4.00 0.95 -17.00
CA PHE A 43 4.27 -0.21 -16.15
C PHE A 43 5.33 0.08 -15.06
N GLN A 44 6.44 0.73 -15.44
CA GLN A 44 7.50 1.09 -14.48
C GLN A 44 7.03 2.11 -13.43
N GLY A 45 6.10 3.00 -13.80
CA GLY A 45 5.45 3.91 -12.88
C GLY A 45 4.60 3.18 -11.84
N SER A 46 3.80 2.23 -12.32
CA SER A 46 2.79 1.54 -11.51
C SER A 46 3.34 0.44 -10.60
N ILE A 47 4.52 -0.11 -10.89
CA ILE A 47 5.08 -1.25 -10.14
C ILE A 47 5.34 -0.93 -8.65
N LYS A 48 5.72 0.31 -8.34
CA LYS A 48 5.89 0.78 -6.95
C LYS A 48 4.58 0.77 -6.16
N HIS A 49 3.45 1.03 -6.81
CA HIS A 49 2.11 0.96 -6.23
C HIS A 49 1.78 -0.48 -5.82
N PHE A 50 2.06 -1.45 -6.70
CA PHE A 50 1.91 -2.87 -6.38
C PHE A 50 2.71 -3.29 -5.16
N TYR A 51 4.00 -2.98 -5.08
CA TYR A 51 4.84 -3.35 -3.94
C TYR A 51 4.40 -2.68 -2.66
N TYR A 52 4.05 -1.42 -2.72
CA TYR A 52 3.65 -0.68 -1.52
C TYR A 52 2.35 -1.21 -0.94
N PHE A 53 1.33 -1.46 -1.76
CA PHE A 53 0.06 -2.02 -1.29
C PHE A 53 0.17 -3.49 -0.90
N SER A 54 1.06 -4.27 -1.52
CA SER A 54 1.40 -5.63 -1.06
C SER A 54 1.98 -5.60 0.35
N TYR A 55 2.93 -4.70 0.60
CA TYR A 55 3.54 -4.51 1.92
C TYR A 55 2.52 -4.07 2.96
N LEU A 56 1.76 -3.00 2.70
CA LEU A 56 0.75 -2.49 3.63
C LEU A 56 -0.30 -3.53 4.00
N THR A 57 -0.81 -4.24 3.00
CA THR A 57 -1.84 -5.27 3.22
C THR A 57 -1.27 -6.43 4.02
N SER A 58 -0.07 -6.90 3.67
CA SER A 58 0.60 -7.98 4.41
C SER A 58 0.84 -7.59 5.86
N LEU A 59 1.40 -6.40 6.10
CA LEU A 59 1.67 -5.91 7.45
C LEU A 59 0.38 -5.70 8.25
N GLY A 60 -0.62 -5.04 7.68
CA GLY A 60 -1.90 -4.78 8.33
C GLY A 60 -2.61 -6.07 8.71
N LEU A 61 -2.72 -7.02 7.78
CA LEU A 61 -3.34 -8.30 8.05
C LEU A 61 -2.56 -9.14 9.07
N PHE A 62 -1.23 -9.13 9.02
CA PHE A 62 -0.40 -9.83 9.98
C PHE A 62 -0.64 -9.31 11.40
N VAL A 63 -0.67 -7.99 11.57
CA VAL A 63 -0.85 -7.31 12.85
C VAL A 63 -2.26 -7.53 13.44
N TYR A 64 -3.29 -7.49 12.57
CA TYR A 64 -4.69 -7.58 12.98
C TYR A 64 -5.32 -8.97 12.79
N LEU A 65 -4.52 -9.96 12.40
CA LEU A 65 -4.98 -11.30 12.04
C LEU A 65 -5.84 -11.99 13.12
N LYS A 66 -5.52 -11.74 14.39
CA LYS A 66 -6.21 -12.33 15.56
C LYS A 66 -7.37 -11.47 16.07
N GLU A 67 -7.58 -10.30 15.51
CA GLU A 67 -8.63 -9.41 15.97
C GLU A 67 -9.95 -9.69 15.24
N LYS A 68 -11.07 -9.57 15.95
CA LYS A 68 -12.42 -9.77 15.38
C LYS A 68 -12.72 -8.84 14.20
N ASN A 69 -12.04 -7.70 14.16
CA ASN A 69 -12.29 -6.63 13.17
C ASN A 69 -11.29 -6.62 12.01
N TYR A 70 -10.54 -7.70 11.76
CA TYR A 70 -9.55 -7.72 10.68
C TYR A 70 -10.15 -7.39 9.30
N LEU A 71 -11.42 -7.76 9.05
CA LEU A 71 -12.13 -7.42 7.82
C LEU A 71 -12.32 -5.92 7.63
N LYS A 72 -12.42 -5.14 8.73
CA LYS A 72 -12.45 -3.68 8.64
C LYS A 72 -11.14 -3.11 8.13
N ILE A 73 -10.01 -3.69 8.56
CA ILE A 73 -8.69 -3.30 8.07
C ILE A 73 -8.55 -3.62 6.58
N VAL A 74 -9.01 -4.80 6.17
CA VAL A 74 -9.05 -5.20 4.75
C VAL A 74 -9.82 -4.18 3.92
N PHE A 75 -11.02 -3.82 4.37
CA PHE A 75 -11.87 -2.84 3.68
C PHE A 75 -11.27 -1.43 3.66
N LEU A 76 -10.68 -0.98 4.79
CA LEU A 76 -10.00 0.32 4.86
C LEU A 76 -8.81 0.40 3.90
N LEU A 77 -8.00 -0.65 3.79
CA LEU A 77 -6.88 -0.70 2.85
C LEU A 77 -7.35 -0.67 1.40
N PHE A 78 -8.47 -1.34 1.10
CA PHE A 78 -9.08 -1.26 -0.22
C PHE A 78 -9.56 0.16 -0.55
N LEU A 79 -10.27 0.81 0.38
CA LEU A 79 -10.69 2.21 0.20
C LEU A 79 -9.49 3.15 0.07
N LEU A 80 -8.44 2.94 0.88
CA LEU A 80 -7.21 3.72 0.81
C LEU A 80 -6.56 3.61 -0.57
N SER A 81 -6.55 2.41 -1.17
CA SER A 81 -5.96 2.18 -2.49
C SER A 81 -6.64 2.99 -3.61
N ALA A 82 -7.95 3.15 -3.53
CA ALA A 82 -8.69 3.99 -4.47
C ALA A 82 -8.53 5.48 -4.15
N PHE A 83 -8.55 5.83 -2.86
CA PHE A 83 -8.49 7.21 -2.41
C PHE A 83 -7.17 7.91 -2.75
N VAL A 84 -6.03 7.23 -2.63
CA VAL A 84 -4.72 7.81 -2.98
C VAL A 84 -4.63 8.20 -4.45
N GLU A 85 -5.28 7.47 -5.36
CA GLU A 85 -5.31 7.83 -6.78
C GLU A 85 -6.22 9.03 -7.05
N VAL A 86 -7.34 9.15 -6.34
CA VAL A 86 -8.22 10.33 -6.45
C VAL A 86 -7.49 11.59 -6.00
N ILE A 87 -6.63 11.51 -4.98
CA ILE A 87 -5.81 12.64 -4.53
C ILE A 87 -4.92 13.17 -5.65
N HIS A 88 -4.40 12.31 -6.53
CA HIS A 88 -3.54 12.73 -7.65
C HIS A 88 -4.22 13.70 -8.61
N LEU A 89 -5.55 13.72 -8.69
CA LEU A 89 -6.30 14.72 -9.46
C LEU A 89 -6.11 16.15 -8.94
N TYR A 90 -5.74 16.29 -7.68
CA TYR A 90 -5.65 17.59 -6.99
C TYR A 90 -4.20 17.99 -6.67
N VAL A 91 -3.24 17.12 -6.89
CA VAL A 91 -1.82 17.38 -6.56
C VAL A 91 -1.07 17.81 -7.82
N PRO A 92 -0.44 19.01 -7.82
CA PRO A 92 0.35 19.49 -8.94
C PRO A 92 1.47 18.51 -9.33
N GLY A 93 1.65 18.29 -10.63
CA GLY A 93 2.69 17.39 -11.15
C GLY A 93 2.40 15.90 -10.94
N ARG A 94 1.18 15.55 -10.56
CA ARG A 94 0.67 14.17 -10.49
C ARG A 94 -0.41 13.95 -11.53
N GLU A 95 -0.46 12.76 -12.08
CA GLU A 95 -1.48 12.35 -13.02
C GLU A 95 -2.25 11.15 -12.46
N PHE A 96 -3.57 11.20 -12.58
CA PHE A 96 -4.43 10.06 -12.27
C PHE A 96 -4.18 8.93 -13.28
N SER A 97 -3.99 7.73 -12.79
CA SER A 97 -3.71 6.57 -13.64
C SER A 97 -4.57 5.37 -13.25
N TYR A 98 -5.34 4.85 -14.20
CA TYR A 98 -6.06 3.58 -14.02
C TYR A 98 -5.12 2.39 -13.80
N TYR A 99 -3.92 2.44 -14.38
CA TYR A 99 -2.89 1.41 -14.16
C TYR A 99 -2.38 1.41 -12.73
N ASP A 100 -2.29 2.58 -12.09
CA ASP A 100 -1.88 2.69 -10.68
C ASP A 100 -2.97 2.16 -9.75
N ILE A 101 -4.25 2.42 -10.06
CA ILE A 101 -5.37 1.77 -9.35
C ILE A 101 -5.29 0.25 -9.49
N LEU A 102 -5.09 -0.25 -10.70
CA LEU A 102 -4.97 -1.68 -10.93
C LEU A 102 -3.78 -2.27 -10.16
N ALA A 103 -2.64 -1.61 -10.18
CA ALA A 103 -1.45 -2.03 -9.43
C ALA A 103 -1.70 -2.03 -7.91
N ASN A 104 -2.40 -1.02 -7.38
CA ASN A 104 -2.80 -0.96 -5.97
C ASN A 104 -3.68 -2.16 -5.61
N VAL A 105 -4.71 -2.44 -6.41
CA VAL A 105 -5.64 -3.57 -6.18
C VAL A 105 -4.91 -4.92 -6.28
N LEU A 106 -4.05 -5.10 -7.28
CA LEU A 106 -3.26 -6.33 -7.41
C LEU A 106 -2.29 -6.51 -6.24
N GLY A 107 -1.64 -5.43 -5.80
CA GLY A 107 -0.79 -5.45 -4.61
C GLY A 107 -1.56 -5.81 -3.35
N TYR A 108 -2.75 -5.23 -3.17
CA TYR A 108 -3.65 -5.56 -2.08
C TYR A 108 -4.06 -7.05 -2.10
N LEU A 109 -4.48 -7.59 -3.24
CA LEU A 109 -4.86 -8.99 -3.39
C LEU A 109 -3.69 -9.93 -3.14
N PHE A 110 -2.50 -9.58 -3.63
CA PHE A 110 -1.28 -10.36 -3.40
C PHE A 110 -0.93 -10.41 -1.90
N GLY A 111 -0.93 -9.28 -1.21
CA GLY A 111 -0.69 -9.22 0.24
C GLY A 111 -1.71 -10.03 1.05
N PHE A 112 -2.99 -9.97 0.66
CA PHE A 112 -4.05 -10.77 1.26
C PHE A 112 -3.82 -12.28 1.07
N LEU A 113 -3.50 -12.70 -0.15
CA LEU A 113 -3.20 -14.10 -0.47
C LEU A 113 -1.99 -14.60 0.33
N LEU A 114 -0.90 -13.82 0.35
CA LEU A 114 0.32 -14.15 1.07
C LEU A 114 0.05 -14.44 2.54
N ILE A 115 -0.65 -13.54 3.24
CA ILE A 115 -0.94 -13.72 4.66
C ILE A 115 -1.93 -14.86 4.91
N THR A 116 -2.86 -15.08 4.02
CA THR A 116 -3.79 -16.22 4.13
C THR A 116 -3.05 -17.56 4.03
N LEU A 117 -2.09 -17.67 3.11
CA LEU A 117 -1.23 -18.85 2.99
C LEU A 117 -0.36 -19.05 4.23
N VAL A 118 0.32 -18.00 4.68
CA VAL A 118 1.16 -18.04 5.90
C VAL A 118 0.33 -18.51 7.10
N LYS A 119 -0.89 -17.97 7.27
CA LYS A 119 -1.80 -18.38 8.36
C LYS A 119 -2.15 -19.86 8.29
N LYS A 120 -2.38 -20.39 7.08
CA LYS A 120 -2.71 -21.81 6.89
C LYS A 120 -1.55 -22.72 7.33
N TYR A 121 -0.31 -22.30 7.06
CA TYR A 121 0.87 -23.07 7.48
C TYR A 121 1.11 -23.00 8.99
N ILE A 122 1.00 -21.82 9.61
CA ILE A 122 1.20 -21.63 11.07
C ILE A 122 0.14 -22.39 11.91
N LYS A 123 -1.07 -22.60 11.40
CA LYS A 123 -2.12 -23.36 12.11
C LYS A 123 -1.96 -24.87 12.02
N LYS A 124 -1.04 -25.37 11.19
CA LYS A 124 -0.81 -26.81 11.03
C LYS A 124 0.17 -27.41 12.06
N ASP A 125 0.91 -26.54 12.74
CA ASP A 125 1.82 -26.88 13.87
C ASP A 125 1.11 -26.53 15.20
#